data_5055b09059e66446cdb5a9402869e0da
#
_entry.id   5055b09059e66446cdb5a9402869e0da
#
_cell.length_a   1.000
_cell.length_b   1.000
_cell.length_c   1.000
_cell.angle_alpha   90.00
_cell.angle_beta   90.00
_cell.angle_gamma   90.00
#
_symmetry.space_group_name_H-M   'P 1'
#
loop_
_entity.id
_entity.type
_entity.pdbx_description
1 polymer ?
#
loop_
_entity_poly.entity_id
_entity_poly.type
_entity_poly.pdbx_seq_one_letter_code
_entity_poly.pdbx_strand_id
1 'polypeptide(L)'
;IALASSYGISFDDIKKGLKKYDGAARRLEYKGKFKGASVYDDYGHHPTEIKAVVESIKNMKFNESWVIFEPHTYARAYKHKEDFAKVLKDFDHIIITDIYAAREENIFGIKEEDIIKEIKKYGKEAFHISSYDDIKLYLSEYVNKDDLILTLGAGNVTKLASMLTE
;
A
#
# COMPACT_ATOMS: atom_id res chain seq x y z
N ILE A 1 -3.25 14.90 22.64
CA ILE A 1 -3.52 16.21 23.30
C ILE A 1 -3.89 15.96 24.76
N ALA A 2 -5.03 15.31 25.07
CA ALA A 2 -5.53 15.13 26.42
C ALA A 2 -4.50 14.57 27.41
N LEU A 3 -3.78 13.49 27.03
CA LEU A 3 -2.74 12.89 27.86
C LEU A 3 -1.60 13.89 28.15
N ALA A 4 -1.11 14.59 27.14
CA ALA A 4 -0.04 15.57 27.32
C ALA A 4 -0.48 16.72 28.23
N SER A 5 -1.73 17.18 28.10
CA SER A 5 -2.31 18.19 28.99
C SER A 5 -2.42 17.70 30.44
N SER A 6 -2.77 16.42 30.67
CA SER A 6 -2.84 15.86 32.03
C SER A 6 -1.46 15.77 32.73
N TYR A 7 -0.37 15.77 31.96
CA TYR A 7 1.01 15.89 32.44
C TYR A 7 1.49 17.36 32.57
N GLY A 8 0.60 18.35 32.42
CA GLY A 8 0.93 19.77 32.59
C GLY A 8 1.68 20.40 31.40
N ILE A 9 1.75 19.71 30.24
CA ILE A 9 2.38 20.28 29.05
C ILE A 9 1.47 21.37 28.49
N SER A 10 2.05 22.55 28.19
CA SER A 10 1.27 23.66 27.64
C SER A 10 0.69 23.34 26.28
N PHE A 11 -0.49 23.92 25.97
CA PHE A 11 -1.13 23.72 24.66
C PHE A 11 -0.24 24.21 23.52
N ASP A 12 0.53 25.27 23.73
CA ASP A 12 1.46 25.78 22.71
C ASP A 12 2.61 24.79 22.43
N ASP A 13 3.13 24.11 23.43
CA ASP A 13 4.17 23.10 23.24
C ASP A 13 3.61 21.83 22.62
N ILE A 14 2.40 21.42 22.99
CA ILE A 14 1.66 20.34 22.32
C ILE A 14 1.47 20.67 20.84
N LYS A 15 1.02 21.89 20.53
CA LYS A 15 0.84 22.37 19.15
C LYS A 15 2.14 22.38 18.35
N LYS A 16 3.25 22.84 18.96
CA LYS A 16 4.59 22.81 18.35
C LYS A 16 5.04 21.37 18.07
N GLY A 17 4.84 20.47 19.03
CA GLY A 17 5.16 19.04 18.88
C GLY A 17 4.36 18.38 17.75
N LEU A 18 3.04 18.62 17.72
CA LEU A 18 2.17 18.08 16.65
C LEU A 18 2.53 18.62 15.26
N LYS A 19 2.96 19.89 15.15
CA LYS A 19 3.42 20.43 13.85
C LYS A 19 4.71 19.81 13.34
N LYS A 20 5.53 19.21 14.20
CA LYS A 20 6.78 18.52 13.85
C LYS A 20 6.58 17.02 13.66
N TYR A 21 5.38 16.51 13.91
CA TYR A 21 5.08 15.11 13.77
C TYR A 21 4.75 14.78 12.31
N ASP A 22 5.60 14.02 11.67
CA ASP A 22 5.48 13.64 10.25
C ASP A 22 4.60 12.41 10.03
N GLY A 23 3.92 11.92 11.06
CA GLY A 23 3.10 10.72 11.00
C GLY A 23 3.81 9.47 11.52
N ALA A 24 3.10 8.35 11.58
CA ALA A 24 3.70 7.07 11.89
C ALA A 24 4.31 6.46 10.63
N ALA A 25 5.48 5.85 10.76
CA ALA A 25 6.10 5.12 9.66
C ALA A 25 5.12 4.08 9.09
N ARG A 26 5.13 3.92 7.78
CA ARG A 26 4.27 2.97 7.06
C ARG A 26 2.76 3.16 7.32
N ARG A 27 2.30 4.40 7.49
CA ARG A 27 0.89 4.79 7.59
C ARG A 27 0.62 5.91 6.60
N LEU A 28 0.38 5.53 5.34
CA LEU A 28 0.31 6.41 4.17
C LEU A 28 1.51 7.39 4.17
N GLU A 29 2.70 6.82 4.47
CA GLU A 29 3.95 7.55 4.62
C GLU A 29 4.44 8.01 3.26
N TYR A 30 4.63 9.31 3.08
CA TYR A 30 5.25 9.83 1.87
C TYR A 30 6.75 9.49 1.85
N LYS A 31 7.20 8.81 0.80
CA LYS A 31 8.60 8.36 0.65
C LYS A 31 9.42 9.23 -0.29
N GLY A 32 8.78 9.94 -1.19
CA GLY A 32 9.46 10.74 -2.20
C GLY A 32 8.77 10.70 -3.55
N LYS A 33 9.55 10.90 -4.61
CA LYS A 33 9.04 10.88 -5.99
C LYS A 33 9.79 9.88 -6.86
N PHE A 34 9.04 9.24 -7.75
CA PHE A 34 9.55 8.40 -8.83
C PHE A 34 9.05 8.93 -10.16
N LYS A 35 9.94 9.41 -11.05
CA LYS A 35 9.58 10.03 -12.35
C LYS A 35 8.51 11.14 -12.25
N GLY A 36 8.45 11.84 -11.12
CA GLY A 36 7.47 12.89 -10.85
C GLY A 36 6.17 12.40 -10.21
N ALA A 37 5.90 11.10 -10.15
CA ALA A 37 4.84 10.50 -9.36
C ALA A 37 5.18 10.52 -7.87
N SER A 38 4.17 10.66 -7.01
CA SER A 38 4.35 10.62 -5.56
C SER A 38 4.31 9.19 -5.04
N VAL A 39 5.33 8.79 -4.27
CA VAL A 39 5.45 7.44 -3.70
C VAL A 39 5.04 7.45 -2.24
N TYR A 40 4.13 6.57 -1.88
CA TYR A 40 3.64 6.33 -0.52
C TYR A 40 3.85 4.89 -0.10
N ASP A 41 4.01 4.63 1.20
CA ASP A 41 4.08 3.30 1.81
C ASP A 41 3.04 3.16 2.92
N ASP A 42 2.32 2.04 2.92
CA ASP A 42 1.35 1.73 3.97
C ASP A 42 1.45 0.27 4.43
N TYR A 43 1.33 0.07 5.72
CA TYR A 43 1.39 -1.24 6.37
C TYR A 43 0.10 -2.06 6.23
N GLY A 44 -0.96 -1.47 5.68
CA GLY A 44 -2.27 -2.10 5.53
C GLY A 44 -2.17 -3.46 4.83
N HIS A 45 -2.67 -4.49 5.50
CA HIS A 45 -2.61 -5.87 5.03
C HIS A 45 -3.91 -6.65 5.31
N HIS A 46 -4.91 -5.99 5.87
CA HIS A 46 -6.26 -6.50 6.03
C HIS A 46 -7.22 -5.66 5.17
N PRO A 47 -8.27 -6.26 4.55
CA PRO A 47 -9.18 -5.50 3.67
C PRO A 47 -9.76 -4.24 4.30
N THR A 48 -10.06 -4.27 5.60
CA THR A 48 -10.58 -3.09 6.34
C THR A 48 -9.55 -1.96 6.42
N GLU A 49 -8.26 -2.29 6.63
CA GLU A 49 -7.17 -1.31 6.65
C GLU A 49 -6.95 -0.72 5.26
N ILE A 50 -6.91 -1.57 4.23
CA ILE A 50 -6.77 -1.16 2.83
C ILE A 50 -7.91 -0.23 2.42
N LYS A 51 -9.14 -0.53 2.84
CA LYS A 51 -10.29 0.35 2.58
C LYS A 51 -10.08 1.74 3.18
N ALA A 52 -9.56 1.84 4.40
CA ALA A 52 -9.26 3.13 5.02
C ALA A 52 -8.18 3.92 4.26
N VAL A 53 -7.16 3.23 3.73
CA VAL A 53 -6.13 3.84 2.87
C VAL A 53 -6.75 4.34 1.57
N VAL A 54 -7.56 3.53 0.89
CA VAL A 54 -8.29 3.92 -0.33
C VAL A 54 -9.12 5.18 -0.09
N GLU A 55 -9.89 5.24 1.00
CA GLU A 55 -10.68 6.43 1.32
C GLU A 55 -9.79 7.66 1.60
N SER A 56 -8.60 7.45 2.17
CA SER A 56 -7.67 8.55 2.44
C SER A 56 -7.08 9.13 1.15
N ILE A 57 -6.67 8.28 0.20
CA ILE A 57 -6.09 8.75 -1.07
C ILE A 57 -7.12 9.40 -1.99
N LYS A 58 -8.41 9.06 -1.91
CA LYS A 58 -9.49 9.73 -2.69
C LYS A 58 -9.54 11.24 -2.47
N ASN A 59 -9.03 11.74 -1.34
CA ASN A 59 -8.96 13.18 -1.06
C ASN A 59 -7.66 13.83 -1.56
N MET A 60 -6.75 13.06 -2.16
CA MET A 60 -5.50 13.57 -2.73
C MET A 60 -5.69 13.95 -4.20
N LYS A 61 -4.79 14.78 -4.71
CA LYS A 61 -4.77 15.14 -6.13
C LYS A 61 -3.68 14.34 -6.84
N PHE A 62 -4.05 13.50 -7.77
CA PHE A 62 -3.17 12.75 -8.67
C PHE A 62 -3.90 12.47 -9.99
N ASN A 63 -3.17 12.00 -11.00
CA ASN A 63 -3.75 11.62 -12.29
C ASN A 63 -4.26 10.17 -12.24
N GLU A 64 -3.35 9.21 -12.04
CA GLU A 64 -3.67 7.79 -11.93
C GLU A 64 -3.03 7.19 -10.68
N SER A 65 -3.65 6.17 -10.14
CA SER A 65 -3.25 5.48 -8.92
C SER A 65 -2.70 4.09 -9.23
N TRP A 66 -1.50 3.82 -8.72
CA TRP A 66 -0.79 2.55 -8.83
C TRP A 66 -0.70 1.92 -7.45
N VAL A 67 -1.18 0.72 -7.27
CA VAL A 67 -0.98 -0.04 -6.04
C VAL A 67 -0.10 -1.26 -6.31
N ILE A 68 0.93 -1.42 -5.49
CA ILE A 68 1.75 -2.61 -5.42
C ILE A 68 1.41 -3.29 -4.10
N PHE A 69 0.59 -4.32 -4.16
CA PHE A 69 0.06 -5.02 -3.00
C PHE A 69 0.82 -6.31 -2.74
N GLU A 70 1.39 -6.44 -1.54
CA GLU A 70 2.00 -7.67 -1.02
C GLU A 70 1.01 -8.35 -0.07
N PRO A 71 0.32 -9.41 -0.52
CA PRO A 71 -0.58 -10.16 0.36
C PRO A 71 0.23 -10.76 1.51
N HIS A 72 -0.27 -10.63 2.75
CA HIS A 72 0.45 -11.10 3.92
C HIS A 72 -0.23 -12.31 4.53
N THR A 73 0.48 -13.44 4.56
CA THR A 73 0.18 -14.80 4.92
C THR A 73 -0.81 -15.53 4.00
N TYR A 74 -0.56 -16.82 3.81
CA TYR A 74 -1.40 -17.66 2.96
C TYR A 74 -2.83 -17.82 3.51
N ALA A 75 -2.97 -17.98 4.83
CA ALA A 75 -4.29 -18.11 5.46
C ALA A 75 -5.15 -16.86 5.22
N ARG A 76 -4.57 -15.67 5.34
CA ARG A 76 -5.30 -14.42 5.09
C ARG A 76 -5.60 -14.23 3.61
N ALA A 77 -4.65 -14.51 2.74
CA ALA A 77 -4.85 -14.44 1.29
C ALA A 77 -5.99 -15.36 0.85
N TYR A 78 -6.01 -16.61 1.33
CA TYR A 78 -7.07 -17.56 1.05
C TYR A 78 -8.43 -17.07 1.54
N LYS A 79 -8.51 -16.64 2.81
CA LYS A 79 -9.75 -16.22 3.45
C LYS A 79 -10.36 -14.97 2.85
N HIS A 80 -9.52 -14.01 2.45
CA HIS A 80 -9.95 -12.66 2.09
C HIS A 80 -9.70 -12.27 0.63
N LYS A 81 -9.41 -13.23 -0.29
CA LYS A 81 -9.15 -12.92 -1.70
C LYS A 81 -10.25 -12.08 -2.37
N GLU A 82 -11.51 -12.37 -2.06
CA GLU A 82 -12.66 -11.63 -2.58
C GLU A 82 -12.74 -10.21 -1.98
N ASP A 83 -12.47 -10.08 -0.68
CA ASP A 83 -12.47 -8.78 0.00
C ASP A 83 -11.30 -7.92 -0.47
N PHE A 84 -10.12 -8.50 -0.73
CA PHE A 84 -9.00 -7.79 -1.36
C PHE A 84 -9.38 -7.26 -2.73
N ALA A 85 -9.95 -8.10 -3.58
CA ALA A 85 -10.40 -7.67 -4.90
C ALA A 85 -11.40 -6.50 -4.82
N LYS A 86 -12.33 -6.56 -3.87
CA LYS A 86 -13.34 -5.53 -3.67
C LYS A 86 -12.76 -4.17 -3.27
N VAL A 87 -11.65 -4.12 -2.56
CA VAL A 87 -11.02 -2.86 -2.14
C VAL A 87 -9.95 -2.40 -3.13
N LEU A 88 -9.21 -3.33 -3.75
CA LEU A 88 -8.16 -3.01 -4.71
C LEU A 88 -8.70 -2.51 -6.05
N LYS A 89 -9.93 -2.88 -6.45
CA LYS A 89 -10.55 -2.43 -7.70
C LYS A 89 -10.68 -0.91 -7.84
N ASP A 90 -10.57 -0.18 -6.74
CA ASP A 90 -10.67 1.28 -6.73
C ASP A 90 -9.37 1.97 -7.20
N PHE A 91 -8.28 1.22 -7.38
CA PHE A 91 -7.05 1.69 -8.03
C PHE A 91 -7.14 1.57 -9.56
N ASP A 92 -6.40 2.43 -10.27
CA ASP A 92 -6.34 2.38 -11.74
C ASP A 92 -5.47 1.23 -12.21
N HIS A 93 -4.31 1.02 -11.58
CA HIS A 93 -3.33 -0.02 -11.89
C HIS A 93 -3.01 -0.85 -10.64
N ILE A 94 -3.03 -2.17 -10.80
CA ILE A 94 -2.89 -3.11 -9.69
C ILE A 94 -1.77 -4.10 -10.00
N ILE A 95 -0.74 -4.12 -9.17
CA ILE A 95 0.33 -5.11 -9.19
C ILE A 95 0.26 -5.90 -7.88
N ILE A 96 0.25 -7.22 -7.99
CA ILE A 96 0.32 -8.15 -6.86
C ILE A 96 1.73 -8.73 -6.83
N THR A 97 2.41 -8.66 -5.70
CA THR A 97 3.70 -9.35 -5.50
C THR A 97 3.46 -10.78 -5.01
N ASP A 98 4.52 -11.53 -4.79
CA ASP A 98 4.42 -12.82 -4.11
C ASP A 98 3.75 -12.67 -2.74
N ILE A 99 2.98 -13.67 -2.33
CA ILE A 99 2.40 -13.72 -0.99
C ILE A 99 3.54 -13.83 0.03
N TYR A 100 3.63 -12.87 0.93
CA TYR A 100 4.59 -12.92 2.02
C TYR A 100 4.16 -13.97 3.05
N ALA A 101 4.81 -15.11 3.03
CA ALA A 101 4.44 -16.28 3.84
C ALA A 101 4.58 -16.04 5.35
N ALA A 102 5.46 -15.10 5.78
CA ALA A 102 5.91 -14.96 7.17
C ALA A 102 6.50 -16.29 7.69
N ARG A 103 5.71 -17.06 8.44
CA ARG A 103 6.11 -18.38 8.96
C ARG A 103 5.09 -19.47 8.62
N GLU A 104 4.16 -19.19 7.69
CA GLU A 104 3.12 -20.12 7.29
C GLU A 104 3.59 -21.03 6.16
N GLU A 105 3.13 -22.27 6.17
CA GLU A 105 3.13 -23.16 5.01
C GLU A 105 1.85 -22.95 4.19
N ASN A 106 1.94 -23.07 2.89
CA ASN A 106 0.79 -22.90 1.99
C ASN A 106 -0.09 -24.17 1.95
N ILE A 107 -0.74 -24.46 3.07
CA ILE A 107 -1.66 -25.62 3.18
C ILE A 107 -2.97 -25.43 2.39
N PHE A 108 -3.29 -24.19 2.00
CA PHE A 108 -4.50 -23.84 1.26
C PHE A 108 -4.31 -23.91 -0.26
N GLY A 109 -3.07 -24.04 -0.73
CA GLY A 109 -2.73 -24.00 -2.17
C GLY A 109 -3.08 -22.69 -2.84
N ILE A 110 -3.24 -21.59 -2.08
CA ILE A 110 -3.57 -20.25 -2.60
C ILE A 110 -2.40 -19.69 -3.41
N LYS A 111 -2.71 -19.01 -4.50
CA LYS A 111 -1.75 -18.33 -5.36
C LYS A 111 -2.18 -16.89 -5.61
N GLU A 112 -1.25 -16.08 -6.08
CA GLU A 112 -1.46 -14.68 -6.47
C GLU A 112 -2.55 -14.56 -7.54
N GLU A 113 -2.58 -15.52 -8.48
CA GLU A 113 -3.57 -15.61 -9.55
C GLU A 113 -5.00 -15.75 -9.03
N ASP A 114 -5.19 -16.34 -7.85
CA ASP A 114 -6.53 -16.46 -7.25
C ASP A 114 -7.08 -15.09 -6.86
N ILE A 115 -6.21 -14.19 -6.34
CA ILE A 115 -6.59 -12.81 -6.03
C ILE A 115 -6.84 -12.03 -7.31
N ILE A 116 -5.96 -12.17 -8.31
CA ILE A 116 -6.09 -11.53 -9.63
C ILE A 116 -7.40 -11.95 -10.31
N LYS A 117 -7.76 -13.23 -10.23
CA LYS A 117 -9.02 -13.74 -10.77
C LYS A 117 -10.23 -13.08 -10.12
N GLU A 118 -10.18 -12.83 -8.82
CA GLU A 118 -11.25 -12.11 -8.13
C GLU A 118 -11.30 -10.63 -8.57
N ILE A 119 -10.15 -9.97 -8.74
CA ILE A 119 -10.07 -8.58 -9.23
C ILE A 119 -10.70 -8.47 -10.64
N LYS A 120 -10.42 -9.41 -11.51
CA LYS A 120 -10.99 -9.44 -12.89
C LYS A 120 -12.51 -9.51 -12.92
N LYS A 121 -13.17 -10.07 -11.91
CA LYS A 121 -14.63 -10.06 -11.80
C LYS A 121 -15.23 -8.65 -11.69
N TYR A 122 -14.44 -7.66 -11.29
CA TYR A 122 -14.81 -6.24 -11.23
C TYR A 122 -14.42 -5.47 -12.49
N GLY A 123 -13.97 -6.15 -13.55
CA GLY A 123 -13.57 -5.52 -14.81
C GLY A 123 -12.23 -4.78 -14.73
N LYS A 124 -11.41 -5.09 -13.70
CA LYS A 124 -10.07 -4.50 -13.51
C LYS A 124 -8.99 -5.51 -13.91
N GLU A 125 -7.93 -4.99 -14.55
CA GLU A 125 -6.71 -5.76 -14.78
C GLU A 125 -5.79 -5.69 -13.58
N ALA A 126 -5.11 -6.80 -13.30
CA ALA A 126 -4.05 -6.87 -12.30
C ALA A 126 -2.96 -7.82 -12.79
N PHE A 127 -1.72 -7.54 -12.42
CA PHE A 127 -0.55 -8.31 -12.85
C PHE A 127 0.17 -8.87 -11.63
N HIS A 128 0.66 -10.11 -11.73
CA HIS A 128 1.60 -10.66 -10.75
C HIS A 128 3.03 -10.38 -11.22
N ILE A 129 3.83 -9.72 -10.39
CA ILE A 129 5.24 -9.47 -10.62
C ILE A 129 6.00 -9.72 -9.31
N SER A 130 6.84 -10.78 -9.28
CA SER A 130 7.56 -11.21 -8.06
C SER A 130 8.75 -10.31 -7.72
N SER A 131 9.51 -9.88 -8.72
CA SER A 131 10.76 -9.15 -8.52
C SER A 131 10.49 -7.65 -8.38
N TYR A 132 11.05 -7.02 -7.33
CA TYR A 132 10.98 -5.57 -7.17
C TYR A 132 11.73 -4.80 -8.26
N ASP A 133 12.80 -5.37 -8.81
CA ASP A 133 13.51 -4.77 -9.94
C ASP A 133 12.63 -4.77 -11.19
N ASP A 134 11.89 -5.85 -11.45
CA ASP A 134 10.96 -5.93 -12.58
C ASP A 134 9.77 -4.98 -12.37
N ILE A 135 9.27 -4.86 -11.13
CA ILE A 135 8.24 -3.85 -10.80
C ILE A 135 8.77 -2.43 -11.06
N LYS A 136 10.00 -2.12 -10.60
CA LYS A 136 10.62 -0.80 -10.84
C LYS A 136 10.78 -0.54 -12.34
N LEU A 137 11.21 -1.54 -13.11
CA LEU A 137 11.31 -1.44 -14.56
C LEU A 137 9.94 -1.17 -15.19
N TYR A 138 8.94 -1.97 -14.85
CA TYR A 138 7.57 -1.82 -15.33
C TYR A 138 7.02 -0.41 -15.01
N LEU A 139 7.13 0.03 -13.75
CA LEU A 139 6.72 1.38 -13.37
C LEU A 139 7.48 2.47 -14.13
N SER A 140 8.76 2.21 -14.49
CA SER A 140 9.56 3.18 -15.26
C SER A 140 9.04 3.40 -16.68
N GLU A 141 8.32 2.45 -17.25
CA GLU A 141 7.74 2.54 -18.59
C GLU A 141 6.37 3.21 -18.60
N TYR A 142 5.56 2.98 -17.56
CA TYR A 142 4.13 3.32 -17.59
C TYR A 142 3.73 4.47 -16.66
N VAL A 143 4.46 4.71 -15.57
CA VAL A 143 4.12 5.77 -14.61
C VAL A 143 4.44 7.14 -15.19
N ASN A 144 3.52 8.06 -15.00
CA ASN A 144 3.62 9.44 -15.45
C ASN A 144 3.80 10.40 -14.27
N LYS A 145 4.19 11.64 -14.61
CA LYS A 145 4.23 12.73 -13.64
C LYS A 145 2.84 12.97 -13.03
N ASP A 146 2.83 13.26 -11.74
CA ASP A 146 1.64 13.54 -10.94
C ASP A 146 0.72 12.32 -10.72
N ASP A 147 1.20 11.10 -11.04
CA ASP A 147 0.58 9.86 -10.56
C ASP A 147 0.87 9.63 -9.07
N LEU A 148 0.12 8.71 -8.48
CA LEU A 148 0.32 8.21 -7.12
C LEU A 148 0.74 6.73 -7.16
N ILE A 149 1.86 6.39 -6.54
CA ILE A 149 2.33 5.02 -6.34
C ILE A 149 2.20 4.68 -4.85
N LEU A 150 1.53 3.58 -4.56
CA LEU A 150 1.36 3.07 -3.20
C LEU A 150 1.94 1.67 -3.09
N THR A 151 2.94 1.48 -2.22
CA THR A 151 3.33 0.15 -1.74
C THR A 151 2.48 -0.19 -0.53
N LEU A 152 1.87 -1.37 -0.53
CA LEU A 152 0.84 -1.77 0.42
C LEU A 152 1.07 -3.18 0.92
N GLY A 153 1.29 -3.35 2.23
CA GLY A 153 1.51 -4.65 2.84
C GLY A 153 2.37 -4.61 4.10
N ALA A 154 2.30 -5.67 4.92
CA ALA A 154 3.01 -5.76 6.20
C ALA A 154 4.42 -6.38 6.08
N GLY A 155 4.78 -6.92 4.92
CA GLY A 155 6.05 -7.59 4.69
C GLY A 155 7.14 -6.69 4.12
N ASN A 156 7.78 -7.17 3.06
CA ASN A 156 8.99 -6.56 2.50
C ASN A 156 8.71 -5.48 1.44
N VAL A 157 7.47 -5.29 1.00
CA VAL A 157 7.11 -4.35 -0.07
C VAL A 157 7.56 -2.91 0.20
N THR A 158 7.73 -2.53 1.47
CA THR A 158 8.29 -1.23 1.86
C THR A 158 9.70 -0.97 1.29
N LYS A 159 10.48 -2.05 1.00
CA LYS A 159 11.80 -1.92 0.35
C LYS A 159 11.67 -1.36 -1.06
N LEU A 160 10.60 -1.74 -1.78
CA LEU A 160 10.33 -1.19 -3.10
C LEU A 160 10.09 0.32 -3.05
N ALA A 161 9.36 0.82 -2.05
CA ALA A 161 9.17 2.26 -1.88
C ALA A 161 10.52 3.00 -1.75
N SER A 162 11.46 2.44 -0.98
CA SER A 162 12.82 3.00 -0.87
C SER A 162 13.58 2.92 -2.21
N MET A 163 13.54 1.77 -2.89
CA MET A 163 14.19 1.58 -4.20
C MET A 163 13.68 2.54 -5.28
N LEU A 164 12.41 2.96 -5.19
CA LEU A 164 11.82 3.91 -6.13
C LEU A 164 12.25 5.36 -5.85
N THR A 165 12.65 5.67 -4.62
CA THR A 165 12.90 7.07 -4.19
C THR A 165 14.38 7.39 -3.93
N GLU A 166 15.26 6.39 -4.09
CA GLU A 166 16.71 6.57 -4.15
C GLU A 166 17.13 7.07 -5.54
#